data_6d2bfab3514c48346b1fdb52ce25f45a
#
_entry.id   6d2bfab3514c48346b1fdb52ce25f45a
#
_cell.length_a   1.000
_cell.length_b   1.000
_cell.length_c   1.000
_cell.angle_alpha   90.00
_cell.angle_beta   90.00
_cell.angle_gamma   90.00
#
_symmetry.space_group_name_H-M   'P 1'
#
loop_
_entity.id
_entity.type
_entity.pdbx_description
1 polymer ?
#
loop_
_entity_poly.entity_id
_entity_poly.type
_entity_poly.pdbx_seq_one_letter_code
_entity_poly.pdbx_strand_id
1 'polypeptide(L)'
;MSEVDDLRAEKDHFFRYTDMSPLTPEQRDTFTGLVYYPADPTYDVTAVFEPFDDARPALLITSQGDAQQFYGIGKLRFSIDGDPQALTLFQDEAGESLFLPFTDATSGGETYGAGRYVEVEGAGTEDGQTLIRIDFNKAYNPYCAYNEMWVCPIPPAENRLTAAIRAGEKTFE
;
A
#
# COMPACT_ATOMS: atom_id res chain seq x y z
N MET A 1 -24.13 -1.35 -1.42
CA MET A 1 -22.75 -0.84 -1.52
C MET A 1 -21.75 -1.96 -1.28
N SER A 2 -20.61 -1.91 -1.93
CA SER A 2 -19.59 -2.93 -1.75
C SER A 2 -18.80 -2.70 -0.45
N GLU A 3 -18.05 -3.73 -0.03
CA GLU A 3 -17.13 -3.61 1.10
C GLU A 3 -16.14 -2.44 0.89
N VAL A 4 -15.64 -2.27 -0.34
CA VAL A 4 -14.71 -1.19 -0.66
C VAL A 4 -15.37 0.18 -0.49
N ASP A 5 -16.62 0.32 -0.91
CA ASP A 5 -17.36 1.58 -0.74
C ASP A 5 -17.56 1.92 0.73
N ASP A 6 -17.89 0.91 1.54
CA ASP A 6 -18.07 1.09 2.98
C ASP A 6 -16.75 1.50 3.67
N LEU A 7 -15.64 0.86 3.31
CA LEU A 7 -14.31 1.22 3.83
C LEU A 7 -13.92 2.65 3.47
N ARG A 8 -14.21 3.06 2.24
CA ARG A 8 -13.93 4.43 1.78
C ARG A 8 -14.74 5.47 2.55
N ALA A 9 -16.01 5.19 2.77
CA ALA A 9 -16.88 6.07 3.54
C ALA A 9 -16.41 6.18 5.00
N GLU A 10 -16.04 5.07 5.62
CA GLU A 10 -15.50 5.04 6.98
C GLU A 10 -14.20 5.83 7.09
N LYS A 11 -13.32 5.70 6.11
CA LYS A 11 -12.04 6.42 6.09
C LYS A 11 -12.24 7.91 5.94
N ASP A 12 -13.13 8.34 5.06
CA ASP A 12 -13.47 9.75 4.89
C ASP A 12 -14.01 10.34 6.19
N HIS A 13 -14.87 9.61 6.89
CA HIS A 13 -15.42 10.00 8.18
C HIS A 13 -14.31 10.14 9.22
N PHE A 14 -13.41 9.16 9.30
CA PHE A 14 -12.27 9.18 10.21
C PHE A 14 -11.37 10.40 9.96
N PHE A 15 -11.06 10.68 8.69
CA PHE A 15 -10.20 11.80 8.33
C PHE A 15 -10.82 13.15 8.69
N ARG A 16 -12.13 13.28 8.53
CA ARG A 16 -12.82 14.53 8.76
C ARG A 16 -13.08 14.81 10.23
N TYR A 17 -13.50 13.79 11.00
CA TYR A 17 -14.11 14.01 12.29
C TYR A 17 -13.30 13.58 13.51
N THR A 18 -12.18 12.89 13.34
CA THR A 18 -11.42 12.41 14.49
C THR A 18 -10.14 13.20 14.71
N ASP A 19 -9.72 13.29 15.98
CA ASP A 19 -8.44 13.90 16.34
C ASP A 19 -7.24 13.04 15.96
N MET A 20 -7.49 11.78 15.62
CA MET A 20 -6.47 10.84 15.15
C MET A 20 -6.21 10.96 13.64
N SER A 21 -6.93 11.84 12.96
CA SER A 21 -6.76 12.08 11.52
C SER A 21 -5.35 12.59 11.21
N PRO A 22 -4.77 12.19 10.06
CA PRO A 22 -3.48 12.73 9.62
C PRO A 22 -3.56 14.16 9.12
N LEU A 23 -4.78 14.69 8.92
CA LEU A 23 -4.98 16.04 8.42
C LEU A 23 -4.79 17.09 9.53
N THR A 24 -4.30 18.27 9.13
CA THR A 24 -4.30 19.42 10.02
C THR A 24 -5.74 19.88 10.30
N PRO A 25 -6.00 20.66 11.39
CA PRO A 25 -7.35 21.20 11.62
C PRO A 25 -7.88 22.00 10.43
N GLU A 26 -7.02 22.76 9.76
CA GLU A 26 -7.40 23.56 8.58
C GLU A 26 -7.81 22.66 7.41
N GLN A 27 -7.07 21.57 7.18
CA GLN A 27 -7.40 20.60 6.14
C GLN A 27 -8.72 19.90 6.44
N ARG A 28 -9.00 19.59 7.70
CA ARG A 28 -10.27 18.94 8.10
C ARG A 28 -11.46 19.85 7.82
N ASP A 29 -11.30 21.15 8.01
CA ASP A 29 -12.39 22.13 7.80
C ASP A 29 -12.86 22.17 6.34
N THR A 30 -11.94 21.93 5.40
CA THR A 30 -12.24 21.99 3.96
C THR A 30 -12.30 20.60 3.31
N PHE A 31 -12.14 19.53 4.09
CA PHE A 31 -12.08 18.17 3.56
C PHE A 31 -13.43 17.74 2.99
N THR A 32 -13.42 17.29 1.74
CA THR A 32 -14.62 16.83 1.02
C THR A 32 -14.59 15.33 0.68
N GLY A 33 -13.52 14.63 1.05
CA GLY A 33 -13.34 13.22 0.78
C GLY A 33 -12.01 12.95 0.07
N LEU A 34 -11.54 11.73 0.19
CA LEU A 34 -10.38 11.26 -0.55
C LEU A 34 -10.78 10.90 -1.98
N VAL A 35 -9.81 10.96 -2.90
CA VAL A 35 -10.07 10.63 -4.30
C VAL A 35 -9.58 9.22 -4.57
N TYR A 36 -10.44 8.40 -5.16
CA TYR A 36 -10.16 6.99 -5.46
C TYR A 36 -10.43 6.69 -6.93
N TYR A 37 -9.77 5.63 -7.42
CA TYR A 37 -10.21 5.00 -8.66
C TYR A 37 -11.50 4.23 -8.41
N PRO A 38 -12.35 4.04 -9.43
CA PRO A 38 -13.46 3.10 -9.32
C PRO A 38 -12.95 1.69 -8.96
N ALA A 39 -13.69 0.96 -8.13
CA ALA A 39 -13.33 -0.40 -7.79
C ALA A 39 -13.32 -1.29 -9.04
N ASP A 40 -12.27 -2.07 -9.21
CA ASP A 40 -12.06 -2.92 -10.39
C ASP A 40 -11.54 -4.29 -9.95
N PRO A 41 -12.29 -5.38 -10.21
CA PRO A 41 -11.85 -6.73 -9.83
C PRO A 41 -10.51 -7.16 -10.44
N THR A 42 -10.09 -6.55 -11.55
CA THR A 42 -8.79 -6.84 -12.18
C THR A 42 -7.62 -6.63 -11.22
N TYR A 43 -7.78 -5.71 -10.26
CA TYR A 43 -6.74 -5.37 -9.29
C TYR A 43 -6.88 -6.07 -7.95
N ASP A 44 -7.79 -7.01 -7.82
CA ASP A 44 -7.92 -7.90 -6.67
C ASP A 44 -7.28 -9.23 -7.04
N VAL A 45 -6.01 -9.42 -6.66
CA VAL A 45 -5.20 -10.53 -7.14
C VAL A 45 -4.82 -11.48 -6.01
N THR A 46 -4.54 -12.72 -6.39
CA THR A 46 -3.97 -13.72 -5.49
C THR A 46 -2.52 -13.97 -5.92
N ALA A 47 -1.59 -13.68 -5.02
CA ALA A 47 -0.17 -13.84 -5.26
C ALA A 47 0.32 -15.17 -4.69
N VAL A 48 1.35 -15.73 -5.30
CA VAL A 48 2.11 -16.84 -4.73
C VAL A 48 3.21 -16.26 -3.87
N PHE A 49 3.28 -16.71 -2.61
CA PHE A 49 4.32 -16.28 -1.69
C PHE A 49 5.51 -17.23 -1.75
N GLU A 50 6.66 -16.68 -2.09
CA GLU A 50 7.94 -17.41 -2.09
C GLU A 50 8.77 -16.91 -0.92
N PRO A 51 8.77 -17.60 0.23
CA PRO A 51 9.55 -17.16 1.39
C PRO A 51 11.04 -17.18 1.11
N PHE A 52 11.78 -16.23 1.67
CA PHE A 52 13.23 -16.29 1.69
C PHE A 52 13.68 -17.33 2.72
N ASP A 53 14.85 -17.95 2.51
CA ASP A 53 15.40 -18.91 3.46
C ASP A 53 15.63 -18.25 4.82
N ASP A 54 16.13 -17.01 4.81
CA ASP A 54 16.31 -16.19 6.00
C ASP A 54 15.74 -14.80 5.74
N ALA A 55 15.18 -14.19 6.78
CA ALA A 55 14.72 -12.82 6.69
C ALA A 55 15.88 -11.88 6.32
N ARG A 56 15.66 -10.98 5.39
CA ARG A 56 16.68 -10.08 4.85
C ARG A 56 16.54 -8.69 5.46
N PRO A 57 17.52 -8.21 6.26
CA PRO A 57 17.47 -6.85 6.79
C PRO A 57 17.36 -5.83 5.67
N ALA A 58 16.50 -4.83 5.86
CA ALA A 58 16.31 -3.76 4.90
C ALA A 58 16.13 -2.44 5.65
N LEU A 59 16.93 -1.44 5.30
CA LEU A 59 16.75 -0.08 5.80
C LEU A 59 15.97 0.69 4.76
N LEU A 60 14.72 1.02 5.08
CA LEU A 60 13.87 1.80 4.18
C LEU A 60 14.01 3.28 4.51
N ILE A 61 14.34 4.07 3.49
CA ILE A 61 14.44 5.53 3.62
C ILE A 61 13.05 6.09 3.91
N THR A 62 12.97 7.03 4.84
CA THR A 62 11.70 7.69 5.15
C THR A 62 11.55 9.00 4.41
N SER A 63 10.34 9.55 4.46
CA SER A 63 10.02 10.86 3.87
C SER A 63 10.83 12.02 4.49
N GLN A 64 11.46 11.81 5.64
CA GLN A 64 12.31 12.81 6.31
C GLN A 64 13.80 12.58 6.06
N GLY A 65 14.18 11.55 5.30
CA GLY A 65 15.54 11.26 4.92
C GLY A 65 16.31 10.32 5.84
N ASP A 66 15.78 9.96 7.01
CA ASP A 66 16.36 8.94 7.86
C ASP A 66 15.93 7.54 7.38
N ALA A 67 16.26 6.49 8.11
CA ALA A 67 15.94 5.12 7.71
C ALA A 67 15.26 4.36 8.85
N GLN A 68 14.36 3.44 8.48
CA GLN A 68 13.71 2.53 9.41
C GLN A 68 14.08 1.10 9.06
N GLN A 69 14.28 0.26 10.09
CA GLN A 69 14.64 -1.14 9.93
C GLN A 69 13.40 -2.00 9.67
N PHE A 70 13.43 -2.73 8.56
CA PHE A 70 12.46 -3.76 8.21
C PHE A 70 13.20 -5.05 7.84
N TYR A 71 12.44 -6.12 7.66
CA TYR A 71 12.97 -7.38 7.15
C TYR A 71 12.15 -7.84 5.96
N GLY A 72 12.79 -8.12 4.84
CA GLY A 72 12.16 -8.79 3.70
C GLY A 72 11.99 -10.25 4.02
N ILE A 73 10.76 -10.76 3.95
CA ILE A 73 10.45 -12.15 4.32
C ILE A 73 10.17 -13.06 3.13
N GLY A 74 9.92 -12.49 1.96
CA GLY A 74 9.70 -13.27 0.75
C GLY A 74 9.20 -12.41 -0.40
N LYS A 75 8.99 -13.05 -1.55
CA LYS A 75 8.43 -12.41 -2.74
C LYS A 75 6.97 -12.81 -2.90
N LEU A 76 6.18 -11.86 -3.33
CA LEU A 76 4.80 -12.08 -3.77
C LEU A 76 4.80 -11.97 -5.29
N ARG A 77 4.40 -13.06 -5.97
CA ARG A 77 4.33 -13.11 -7.43
C ARG A 77 2.91 -13.19 -7.90
N PHE A 78 2.54 -12.32 -8.82
CA PHE A 78 1.19 -12.22 -9.35
C PHE A 78 1.24 -11.67 -10.78
N SER A 79 0.08 -11.54 -11.43
CA SER A 79 -0.01 -10.95 -12.76
C SER A 79 -1.07 -9.86 -12.77
N ILE A 80 -0.81 -8.82 -13.54
CA ILE A 80 -1.79 -7.76 -13.84
C ILE A 80 -1.98 -7.77 -15.36
N ASP A 81 -3.20 -8.02 -15.81
CA ASP A 81 -3.54 -8.13 -17.24
C ASP A 81 -2.58 -9.06 -18.00
N GLY A 82 -2.21 -10.17 -17.37
CA GLY A 82 -1.30 -11.15 -17.93
C GLY A 82 0.18 -10.84 -17.80
N ASP A 83 0.55 -9.65 -17.36
CA ASP A 83 1.96 -9.27 -17.14
C ASP A 83 2.44 -9.68 -15.75
N PRO A 84 3.53 -10.46 -15.66
CA PRO A 84 4.06 -10.88 -14.35
C PRO A 84 4.58 -9.70 -13.53
N GLN A 85 4.26 -9.71 -12.26
CA GLN A 85 4.69 -8.70 -11.30
C GLN A 85 5.24 -9.39 -10.06
N ALA A 86 6.10 -8.70 -9.33
CA ALA A 86 6.62 -9.20 -8.06
C ALA A 86 6.85 -8.05 -7.07
N LEU A 87 6.56 -8.31 -5.80
CA LEU A 87 6.83 -7.38 -4.71
C LEU A 87 7.50 -8.14 -3.57
N THR A 88 8.43 -7.49 -2.89
CA THR A 88 8.97 -8.02 -1.63
C THR A 88 8.01 -7.67 -0.51
N LEU A 89 7.61 -8.67 0.26
CA LEU A 89 6.82 -8.49 1.47
C LEU A 89 7.76 -8.25 2.64
N PHE A 90 7.52 -7.18 3.39
CA PHE A 90 8.32 -6.80 4.55
C PHE A 90 7.58 -7.07 5.84
N GLN A 91 8.35 -7.14 6.90
CA GLN A 91 7.86 -7.25 8.26
C GLN A 91 8.58 -6.18 9.08
N ASP A 92 7.91 -5.60 10.07
CA ASP A 92 8.53 -4.60 10.94
C ASP A 92 9.62 -5.23 11.79
N GLU A 93 10.43 -4.38 12.45
CA GLU A 93 11.55 -4.84 13.27
C GLU A 93 11.11 -5.78 14.40
N ALA A 94 9.95 -5.54 14.97
CA ALA A 94 9.40 -6.39 16.05
C ALA A 94 8.84 -7.71 15.55
N GLY A 95 8.62 -7.85 14.24
CA GLY A 95 8.02 -9.06 13.65
C GLY A 95 6.51 -9.17 13.88
N GLU A 96 5.85 -8.05 14.19
CA GLU A 96 4.42 -8.03 14.55
C GLU A 96 3.51 -7.66 13.39
N SER A 97 4.00 -6.88 12.43
CA SER A 97 3.19 -6.35 11.33
C SER A 97 3.84 -6.60 9.98
N LEU A 98 3.03 -6.97 9.00
CA LEU A 98 3.44 -7.06 7.61
C LEU A 98 3.34 -5.68 6.96
N PHE A 99 4.20 -5.44 5.98
CA PHE A 99 4.27 -4.17 5.28
C PHE A 99 4.51 -4.40 3.79
N LEU A 100 3.60 -3.91 2.95
CA LEU A 100 3.72 -4.04 1.50
C LEU A 100 3.63 -2.66 0.85
N PRO A 101 4.77 -1.97 0.75
CA PRO A 101 4.83 -0.70 0.02
C PRO A 101 5.12 -0.95 -1.47
N PHE A 102 4.63 -0.08 -2.33
CA PHE A 102 4.90 -0.20 -3.76
C PHE A 102 4.84 1.15 -4.47
N THR A 103 5.56 1.24 -5.58
CA THR A 103 5.34 2.26 -6.60
C THR A 103 4.90 1.55 -7.88
N ASP A 104 4.27 2.28 -8.78
CA ASP A 104 3.79 1.73 -10.05
C ASP A 104 3.84 2.81 -11.14
N ALA A 105 3.33 2.50 -12.32
CA ALA A 105 3.38 3.44 -13.43
C ALA A 105 2.53 4.70 -13.21
N THR A 106 1.58 4.70 -12.26
CA THR A 106 0.77 5.88 -11.93
C THR A 106 1.47 6.82 -10.94
N SER A 107 2.54 6.36 -10.28
CA SER A 107 3.24 7.14 -9.24
C SER A 107 3.85 8.42 -9.82
N GLY A 108 3.55 9.55 -9.18
CA GLY A 108 4.05 10.87 -9.62
C GLY A 108 3.15 11.55 -10.63
N GLY A 109 2.09 10.90 -11.07
CA GLY A 109 1.07 11.49 -11.95
C GLY A 109 -0.29 11.39 -11.29
N GLU A 110 -0.99 10.28 -11.54
CA GLU A 110 -2.33 10.05 -10.99
C GLU A 110 -2.33 9.73 -9.51
N THR A 111 -1.22 9.18 -8.98
CA THR A 111 -1.06 8.80 -7.58
C THR A 111 0.16 9.46 -6.95
N TYR A 112 0.24 9.38 -5.63
CA TYR A 112 1.34 9.98 -4.88
C TYR A 112 2.71 9.48 -5.35
N GLY A 113 3.63 10.40 -5.61
CA GLY A 113 4.93 10.10 -6.24
C GLY A 113 5.83 9.17 -5.43
N ALA A 114 5.79 9.26 -4.11
CA ALA A 114 6.59 8.38 -3.26
C ALA A 114 6.02 6.97 -3.12
N GLY A 115 4.80 6.71 -3.64
CA GLY A 115 4.19 5.40 -3.62
C GLY A 115 3.04 5.27 -2.65
N ARG A 116 2.52 4.05 -2.57
CA ARG A 116 1.36 3.71 -1.74
C ARG A 116 1.62 2.42 -0.97
N TYR A 117 0.74 2.12 -0.03
CA TYR A 117 0.77 0.90 0.76
C TYR A 117 -0.50 0.09 0.51
N VAL A 118 -0.41 -1.21 0.69
CA VAL A 118 -1.59 -2.10 0.64
C VAL A 118 -1.44 -3.19 1.68
N GLU A 119 -2.55 -3.52 2.35
CA GLU A 119 -2.59 -4.63 3.29
C GLU A 119 -2.75 -5.95 2.53
N VAL A 120 -2.27 -7.02 3.13
CA VAL A 120 -2.39 -8.37 2.55
C VAL A 120 -3.15 -9.27 3.50
N GLU A 121 -3.75 -10.34 2.94
CA GLU A 121 -4.43 -11.35 3.74
C GLU A 121 -4.14 -12.74 3.21
N GLY A 122 -4.12 -13.72 4.10
CA GLY A 122 -3.89 -15.12 3.71
C GLY A 122 -5.03 -15.63 2.83
N ALA A 123 -4.69 -16.36 1.78
CA ALA A 123 -5.64 -16.94 0.83
C ALA A 123 -5.53 -18.48 0.74
N GLY A 124 -4.89 -19.10 1.72
CA GLY A 124 -4.75 -20.54 1.81
C GLY A 124 -3.50 -21.09 1.13
N THR A 125 -3.56 -22.37 0.79
CA THR A 125 -2.45 -23.04 0.10
C THR A 125 -2.99 -23.81 -1.10
N GLU A 126 -2.17 -23.90 -2.15
CA GLU A 126 -2.49 -24.67 -3.34
C GLU A 126 -1.20 -25.27 -3.88
N ASP A 127 -1.21 -26.59 -4.13
CA ASP A 127 -0.07 -27.34 -4.63
C ASP A 127 1.22 -27.12 -3.80
N GLY A 128 1.07 -27.01 -2.47
CA GLY A 128 2.18 -26.76 -1.54
C GLY A 128 2.65 -25.32 -1.48
N GLN A 129 2.03 -24.41 -2.24
CA GLN A 129 2.38 -22.99 -2.24
C GLN A 129 1.43 -22.20 -1.35
N THR A 130 1.99 -21.23 -0.62
CA THR A 130 1.20 -20.29 0.17
C THR A 130 0.65 -19.19 -0.73
N LEU A 131 -0.63 -18.94 -0.63
CA LEU A 131 -1.31 -17.89 -1.39
C LEU A 131 -1.63 -16.70 -0.50
N ILE A 132 -1.44 -15.50 -1.04
CA ILE A 132 -1.70 -14.24 -0.37
C ILE A 132 -2.58 -13.39 -1.28
N ARG A 133 -3.67 -12.88 -0.75
CA ARG A 133 -4.54 -11.97 -1.50
C ARG A 133 -4.05 -10.54 -1.35
N ILE A 134 -3.96 -9.82 -2.47
CA ILE A 134 -3.63 -8.40 -2.53
C ILE A 134 -4.78 -7.71 -3.27
N ASP A 135 -5.62 -6.98 -2.54
CA ASP A 135 -6.68 -6.18 -3.16
C ASP A 135 -6.20 -4.73 -3.29
N PHE A 136 -5.67 -4.38 -4.46
CA PHE A 136 -5.18 -3.03 -4.73
C PHE A 136 -6.28 -1.97 -4.72
N ASN A 137 -7.56 -2.36 -4.78
CA ASN A 137 -8.65 -1.42 -4.59
C ASN A 137 -8.63 -0.80 -3.18
N LYS A 138 -7.92 -1.44 -2.25
CA LYS A 138 -7.73 -0.97 -0.89
C LYS A 138 -6.37 -0.29 -0.68
N ALA A 139 -5.59 -0.07 -1.74
CA ALA A 139 -4.31 0.65 -1.65
C ALA A 139 -4.53 2.07 -1.17
N TYR A 140 -3.62 2.57 -0.32
CA TYR A 140 -3.77 3.86 0.33
C TYR A 140 -2.46 4.62 0.37
N ASN A 141 -2.57 5.94 0.50
CA ASN A 141 -1.42 6.82 0.61
C ASN A 141 -0.83 6.75 2.02
N PRO A 142 0.51 6.85 2.16
CA PRO A 142 1.10 7.08 3.47
C PRO A 142 0.66 8.44 4.01
N TYR A 143 0.66 8.61 5.32
CA TYR A 143 0.20 9.84 5.94
C TYR A 143 0.99 11.08 5.50
N CYS A 144 2.27 10.91 5.12
CA CYS A 144 3.08 12.02 4.61
C CYS A 144 2.54 12.62 3.31
N ALA A 145 1.70 11.88 2.58
CA ALA A 145 1.04 12.39 1.38
C ALA A 145 -0.01 13.47 1.71
N TYR A 146 -0.56 13.44 2.93
CA TYR A 146 -1.57 14.40 3.38
C TYR A 146 -0.96 15.56 4.16
N ASN A 147 0.11 15.27 4.92
CA ASN A 147 0.74 16.25 5.80
C ASN A 147 2.22 15.88 5.94
N GLU A 148 3.11 16.76 5.51
CA GLU A 148 4.55 16.54 5.49
C GLU A 148 5.18 16.33 6.87
N MET A 149 4.47 16.60 7.95
CA MET A 149 4.96 16.35 9.30
C MET A 149 5.05 14.86 9.65
N TRP A 150 4.33 14.00 8.91
CA TRP A 150 4.39 12.56 9.13
C TRP A 150 5.65 11.95 8.54
N VAL A 151 6.25 11.01 9.27
CA VAL A 151 7.43 10.27 8.83
C VAL A 151 6.99 8.89 8.36
N CYS A 152 7.18 8.59 7.08
CA CYS A 152 6.70 7.37 6.47
C CYS A 152 7.79 6.69 5.66
N PRO A 153 7.93 5.35 5.75
CA PRO A 153 8.89 4.62 4.90
C PRO A 153 8.50 4.74 3.42
N ILE A 154 9.51 4.94 2.59
CA ILE A 154 9.33 5.02 1.13
C ILE A 154 9.57 3.64 0.54
N PRO A 155 8.72 3.16 -0.40
CA PRO A 155 8.95 1.88 -1.07
C PRO A 155 10.34 1.80 -1.69
N PRO A 156 11.07 0.70 -1.48
CA PRO A 156 12.39 0.54 -2.10
C PRO A 156 12.25 0.28 -3.61
N ALA A 157 13.35 0.48 -4.34
CA ALA A 157 13.37 0.31 -5.80
C ALA A 157 12.89 -1.07 -6.25
N GLU A 158 13.15 -2.12 -5.48
CA GLU A 158 12.71 -3.48 -5.80
C GLU A 158 11.18 -3.64 -5.78
N ASN A 159 10.46 -2.72 -5.14
CA ASN A 159 9.00 -2.73 -5.08
C ASN A 159 8.35 -1.77 -6.07
N ARG A 160 9.03 -1.52 -7.18
CA ARG A 160 8.45 -0.77 -8.29
C ARG A 160 7.81 -1.73 -9.29
N LEU A 161 6.50 -1.61 -9.47
CA LEU A 161 5.75 -2.36 -10.48
C LEU A 161 5.85 -1.68 -11.83
N THR A 162 5.91 -2.46 -12.90
CA THR A 162 5.89 -1.94 -14.27
C THR A 162 4.47 -1.62 -14.74
N ALA A 163 3.49 -2.30 -14.15
CA ALA A 163 2.08 -2.08 -14.45
C ALA A 163 1.56 -0.77 -13.84
N ALA A 164 0.51 -0.23 -14.43
CA ALA A 164 -0.25 0.87 -13.86
C ALA A 164 -1.34 0.28 -12.97
N ILE A 165 -1.27 0.54 -11.67
CA ILE A 165 -2.28 0.06 -10.71
C ILE A 165 -3.33 1.15 -10.53
N ARG A 166 -4.30 1.18 -11.44
CA ARG A 166 -5.39 2.15 -11.40
C ARG A 166 -6.51 1.68 -10.47
N ALA A 167 -6.14 1.52 -9.22
CA ALA A 167 -7.01 1.10 -8.13
C ALA A 167 -6.57 1.78 -6.84
N GLY A 168 -7.47 1.93 -5.88
CA GLY A 168 -7.19 2.55 -4.59
C GLY A 168 -7.15 4.07 -4.62
N GLU A 169 -6.42 4.66 -3.69
CA GLU A 169 -6.34 6.11 -3.55
C GLU A 169 -5.51 6.77 -4.65
N LYS A 170 -5.98 7.90 -5.10
CA LYS A 170 -5.27 8.80 -6.02
C LYS A 170 -4.59 9.93 -5.23
N THR A 171 -3.90 10.83 -5.94
CA THR A 171 -3.26 11.99 -5.32
C THR A 171 -4.24 12.78 -4.47
N PHE A 172 -3.81 13.13 -3.25
CA PHE A 172 -4.59 13.98 -2.35
C PHE A 172 -4.46 15.45 -2.78
N GLU A 173 -5.57 16.13 -2.79
CA GLU A 173 -5.64 17.56 -3.13
C GLU A 173 -6.31 18.38 -2.04
#